data_ad4d5819ae45ec0d0ec88fde7779ec54
#
_entry.id   ad4d5819ae45ec0d0ec88fde7779ec54
#
_cell.length_a   1.000
_cell.length_b   1.000
_cell.length_c   1.000
_cell.angle_alpha   90.00
_cell.angle_beta   90.00
_cell.angle_gamma   90.00
#
_symmetry.space_group_name_H-M   'P 1'
#
loop_
_entity.id
_entity.type
_entity.pdbx_description
1 polymer ?
#
loop_
_entity_poly.entity_id
_entity_poly.type
_entity_poly.pdbx_seq_one_letter_code
_entity_poly.pdbx_strand_id
1 'polypeptide(L)'
;VALSGVLCRCTGYQKIIDAVCNVNDIPDALPPPPSGSAVGQRIERLDGKSKVNGCEIFGADLTPEGALSIRAIRSPYSRAHFSFGDLKAWSRAHPGIEAICTAADVKGSNQFGVIPTFADQPALARDSIRFRGEAVAIVVGDADTMSQVDLSDFPITWRPESPSANMATATTD
;
A
#
# COMPACT_ATOMS: atom_id res chain seq x y z
N VAL A 1 -6.65 -4.97 31.96
CA VAL A 1 -7.73 -5.47 31.11
C VAL A 1 -7.94 -4.56 29.88
N ALA A 2 -7.98 -3.22 30.04
CA ALA A 2 -8.25 -2.30 28.91
C ALA A 2 -7.26 -2.42 27.72
N LEU A 3 -5.99 -2.71 28.00
CA LEU A 3 -4.94 -2.86 26.99
C LEU A 3 -4.77 -4.29 26.46
N SER A 4 -5.45 -5.27 27.04
CA SER A 4 -5.24 -6.70 26.69
C SER A 4 -5.72 -7.08 25.29
N GLY A 5 -6.59 -6.27 24.67
CA GLY A 5 -7.04 -6.44 23.30
C GLY A 5 -6.05 -5.98 22.22
N VAL A 6 -5.01 -5.24 22.61
CA VAL A 6 -3.98 -4.71 21.69
C VAL A 6 -2.65 -5.40 22.00
N LEU A 7 -2.34 -6.47 21.29
CA LEU A 7 -1.10 -7.22 21.48
C LEU A 7 0.08 -6.48 20.86
N CYS A 8 1.04 -6.10 21.70
CA CYS A 8 2.29 -5.48 21.27
C CYS A 8 3.48 -6.05 22.04
N ARG A 9 4.41 -6.71 21.37
CA ARG A 9 5.62 -7.30 21.97
C ARG A 9 6.64 -6.23 22.37
N CYS A 10 6.62 -5.06 21.74
CA CYS A 10 7.69 -4.06 21.84
C CYS A 10 7.47 -3.03 22.95
N THR A 11 6.23 -2.66 23.28
CA THR A 11 5.95 -1.54 24.21
C THR A 11 6.18 -1.89 25.67
N GLY A 12 6.02 -3.14 26.09
CA GLY A 12 6.00 -3.57 27.49
C GLY A 12 4.84 -2.99 28.31
N TYR A 13 4.00 -2.15 27.75
CA TYR A 13 2.79 -1.51 28.30
C TYR A 13 2.99 -0.63 29.55
N GLN A 14 4.04 -0.82 30.33
CA GLN A 14 4.23 -0.15 31.62
C GLN A 14 4.14 1.37 31.52
N LYS A 15 4.83 1.97 30.54
CA LYS A 15 4.81 3.44 30.36
C LYS A 15 3.43 3.98 29.96
N ILE A 16 2.62 3.19 29.28
CA ILE A 16 1.25 3.56 28.93
C ILE A 16 0.38 3.55 30.19
N ILE A 17 0.53 2.51 31.01
CA ILE A 17 -0.18 2.39 32.30
C ILE A 17 0.21 3.55 33.23
N ASP A 18 1.49 3.82 33.36
CA ASP A 18 2.00 4.91 34.19
C ASP A 18 1.48 6.27 33.71
N ALA A 19 1.46 6.52 32.42
CA ALA A 19 0.93 7.76 31.84
C ALA A 19 -0.57 7.96 32.12
N VAL A 20 -1.35 6.90 32.03
CA VAL A 20 -2.80 6.95 32.34
C VAL A 20 -3.03 7.14 33.83
N CYS A 21 -2.28 6.44 34.69
CA CYS A 21 -2.42 6.56 36.15
C CYS A 21 -2.00 7.95 36.68
N ASN A 22 -1.03 8.59 36.02
CA ASN A 22 -0.48 9.87 36.45
C ASN A 22 -0.97 11.04 35.55
N VAL A 23 -2.09 10.90 34.89
CA VAL A 23 -2.60 11.93 33.94
C VAL A 23 -2.81 13.31 34.56
N ASN A 24 -3.07 13.38 35.87
CA ASN A 24 -3.23 14.63 36.63
C ASN A 24 -1.90 15.19 37.18
N ASP A 25 -0.83 14.40 37.14
CA ASP A 25 0.50 14.75 37.70
C ASP A 25 1.54 14.75 36.54
N ILE A 26 1.20 15.37 35.42
CA ILE A 26 2.11 15.44 34.28
C ILE A 26 3.27 16.37 34.65
N PRO A 27 4.53 15.88 34.69
CA PRO A 27 5.66 16.72 34.97
C PRO A 27 5.88 17.75 33.86
N ASP A 28 6.41 18.90 34.21
CA ASP A 28 6.84 19.92 33.27
C ASP A 28 7.78 19.33 32.21
N ALA A 29 7.71 19.88 30.99
CA ALA A 29 8.61 19.49 29.90
C ALA A 29 10.07 19.69 30.34
N LEU A 30 10.91 18.68 30.13
CA LEU A 30 12.34 18.78 30.44
C LEU A 30 12.97 19.82 29.51
N PRO A 31 13.85 20.69 30.06
CA PRO A 31 14.60 21.61 29.21
C PRO A 31 15.47 20.83 28.21
N PRO A 32 15.70 21.37 27.03
CA PRO A 32 16.59 20.72 26.06
C PRO A 32 18.00 20.63 26.62
N PRO A 33 18.71 19.51 26.36
CA PRO A 33 20.11 19.38 26.83
C PRO A 33 21.00 20.39 26.09
N PRO A 34 22.14 20.76 26.68
CA PRO A 34 23.12 21.60 26.02
C PRO A 34 23.55 21.00 24.67
N SER A 35 23.94 21.88 23.72
CA SER A 35 24.44 21.43 22.45
C SER A 35 25.59 20.43 22.57
N GLY A 36 25.53 19.31 21.82
CA GLY A 36 26.53 18.25 21.86
C GLY A 36 26.39 17.22 22.97
N SER A 37 25.41 17.36 23.91
CA SER A 37 25.23 16.46 25.04
C SER A 37 23.94 15.63 25.02
N ALA A 38 23.29 15.48 23.86
CA ALA A 38 22.00 14.79 23.76
C ALA A 38 22.07 13.26 23.95
N VAL A 39 23.20 12.64 23.64
CA VAL A 39 23.38 11.19 23.76
C VAL A 39 23.28 10.75 25.22
N GLY A 40 22.39 9.80 25.48
CA GLY A 40 22.13 9.28 26.83
C GLY A 40 21.24 10.18 27.70
N GLN A 41 20.81 11.33 27.21
CA GLN A 41 19.90 12.22 27.94
C GLN A 41 18.45 11.84 27.73
N ARG A 42 17.60 12.15 28.71
CA ARG A 42 16.14 12.05 28.59
C ARG A 42 15.63 13.31 27.90
N ILE A 43 15.36 13.20 26.62
CA ILE A 43 14.82 14.28 25.80
C ILE A 43 13.40 13.97 25.35
N GLU A 44 12.60 15.01 25.12
CA GLU A 44 11.30 14.87 24.52
C GLU A 44 11.45 14.46 23.05
N ARG A 45 10.58 13.56 22.58
CA ARG A 45 10.55 13.17 21.17
C ARG A 45 10.09 14.34 20.32
N LEU A 46 10.86 14.68 19.28
CA LEU A 46 10.60 15.86 18.42
C LEU A 46 9.19 15.85 17.81
N ASP A 47 8.74 14.70 17.35
CA ASP A 47 7.44 14.49 16.71
C ASP A 47 6.36 13.92 17.68
N GLY A 48 6.68 13.84 18.97
CA GLY A 48 5.80 13.21 19.95
C GLY A 48 4.48 13.95 20.15
N LYS A 49 4.56 15.28 20.27
CA LYS A 49 3.39 16.13 20.51
C LYS A 49 2.46 16.17 19.31
N SER A 50 3.00 16.35 18.11
CA SER A 50 2.22 16.37 16.88
C SER A 50 1.52 15.04 16.60
N LYS A 51 2.16 13.92 16.94
CA LYS A 51 1.54 12.57 16.78
C LYS A 51 0.38 12.33 17.75
N VAL A 52 0.47 12.77 18.98
CA VAL A 52 -0.60 12.50 19.96
C VAL A 52 -1.77 13.47 19.86
N ASN A 53 -1.58 14.66 19.30
CA ASN A 53 -2.65 15.64 19.08
C ASN A 53 -3.25 15.59 17.66
N GLY A 54 -2.75 14.68 16.80
CA GLY A 54 -3.25 14.51 15.44
C GLY A 54 -2.78 15.57 14.43
N CYS A 55 -1.78 16.38 14.78
CA CYS A 55 -1.24 17.43 13.90
C CYS A 55 -0.01 16.97 13.09
N GLU A 56 0.44 15.72 13.28
CA GLU A 56 1.56 15.18 12.50
C GLU A 56 1.17 15.01 11.05
N ILE A 57 2.01 15.49 10.16
CA ILE A 57 1.84 15.34 8.71
C ILE A 57 2.69 14.16 8.26
N PHE A 58 2.04 13.12 7.74
CA PHE A 58 2.68 11.96 7.13
C PHE A 58 2.81 12.14 5.62
N GLY A 59 3.65 11.33 4.99
CA GLY A 59 3.83 11.41 3.53
C GLY A 59 2.54 11.25 2.72
N ALA A 60 1.58 10.48 3.23
CA ALA A 60 0.27 10.32 2.58
C ALA A 60 -0.65 11.56 2.71
N ASP A 61 -0.36 12.47 3.62
CA ASP A 61 -1.13 13.71 3.80
C ASP A 61 -0.64 14.83 2.87
N LEU A 62 0.50 14.62 2.23
CA LEU A 62 1.11 15.58 1.29
C LEU A 62 0.76 15.20 -0.14
N THR A 63 -0.23 15.87 -0.69
CA THR A 63 -0.57 15.72 -2.11
C THR A 63 -0.10 16.97 -2.86
N PRO A 64 0.91 16.88 -3.74
CA PRO A 64 1.32 18.01 -4.57
C PRO A 64 0.17 18.50 -5.45
N GLU A 65 0.12 19.82 -5.68
CA GLU A 65 -0.85 20.39 -6.61
C GLU A 65 -0.70 19.77 -8.00
N GLY A 66 -1.82 19.38 -8.60
CA GLY A 66 -1.83 18.71 -9.90
C GLY A 66 -1.36 17.25 -9.90
N ALA A 67 -1.18 16.63 -8.73
CA ALA A 67 -0.87 15.22 -8.65
C ALA A 67 -1.98 14.36 -9.26
N LEU A 68 -1.58 13.38 -10.07
CA LEU A 68 -2.51 12.38 -10.60
C LEU A 68 -2.70 11.26 -9.59
N SER A 69 -3.89 10.69 -9.59
CA SER A 69 -4.24 9.50 -8.81
C SER A 69 -4.13 8.24 -9.65
N ILE A 70 -3.81 7.13 -9.00
CA ILE A 70 -3.72 5.84 -9.66
C ILE A 70 -4.63 4.80 -9.00
N ARG A 71 -5.20 3.91 -9.81
CA ARG A 71 -5.89 2.70 -9.35
C ARG A 71 -5.41 1.49 -10.13
N ALA A 72 -5.15 0.40 -9.41
CA ALA A 72 -4.73 -0.85 -10.03
C ALA A 72 -5.95 -1.69 -10.41
N ILE A 73 -5.95 -2.21 -11.63
CA ILE A 73 -6.84 -3.28 -12.06
C ILE A 73 -6.26 -4.59 -11.53
N ARG A 74 -7.04 -5.27 -10.71
CA ARG A 74 -6.61 -6.48 -10.02
C ARG A 74 -7.48 -7.67 -10.40
N SER A 75 -6.86 -8.84 -10.43
CA SER A 75 -7.57 -10.09 -10.72
C SER A 75 -8.59 -10.43 -9.63
N PRO A 76 -9.83 -10.78 -9.99
CA PRO A 76 -10.81 -11.38 -9.09
C PRO A 76 -10.59 -12.89 -8.90
N TYR A 77 -9.72 -13.52 -9.70
CA TYR A 77 -9.48 -14.96 -9.73
C TYR A 77 -8.15 -15.33 -9.08
N SER A 78 -8.03 -16.55 -8.59
CA SER A 78 -6.81 -17.10 -8.02
C SER A 78 -5.81 -17.58 -9.08
N ARG A 79 -6.29 -18.08 -10.21
CA ARG A 79 -5.53 -18.45 -11.40
C ARG A 79 -6.37 -18.18 -12.63
N ALA A 80 -5.84 -17.47 -13.59
CA ALA A 80 -6.53 -17.17 -14.84
C ALA A 80 -5.54 -16.70 -15.90
N HIS A 81 -5.89 -16.90 -17.16
CA HIS A 81 -5.37 -16.10 -18.26
C HIS A 81 -6.27 -14.89 -18.47
N PHE A 82 -5.73 -13.86 -19.09
CA PHE A 82 -6.51 -12.68 -19.45
C PHE A 82 -6.01 -12.05 -20.75
N SER A 83 -6.87 -11.26 -21.36
CA SER A 83 -6.54 -10.41 -22.49
C SER A 83 -7.24 -9.06 -22.36
N PHE A 84 -6.58 -8.01 -22.80
CA PHE A 84 -7.18 -6.68 -22.86
C PHE A 84 -7.97 -6.51 -24.15
N GLY A 85 -9.10 -5.81 -24.04
CA GLY A 85 -9.83 -5.25 -25.18
C GLY A 85 -9.24 -3.92 -25.63
N ASP A 86 -10.08 -3.04 -26.20
CA ASP A 86 -9.63 -1.72 -26.65
C ASP A 86 -9.50 -0.73 -25.49
N LEU A 87 -8.30 -0.71 -24.85
CA LEU A 87 -7.96 0.20 -23.76
C LEU A 87 -8.05 1.67 -24.19
N LYS A 88 -7.73 1.97 -25.46
CA LYS A 88 -7.78 3.34 -25.98
C LYS A 88 -9.21 3.84 -26.16
N ALA A 89 -10.11 2.99 -26.61
CA ALA A 89 -11.52 3.34 -26.72
C ALA A 89 -12.13 3.56 -25.33
N TRP A 90 -11.79 2.71 -24.36
CA TRP A 90 -12.26 2.83 -22.99
C TRP A 90 -11.75 4.12 -22.32
N SER A 91 -10.46 4.45 -22.45
CA SER A 91 -9.89 5.70 -21.93
C SER A 91 -10.58 6.93 -22.53
N ARG A 92 -10.86 6.94 -23.84
CA ARG A 92 -11.58 8.05 -24.49
C ARG A 92 -13.02 8.22 -24.02
N ALA A 93 -13.65 7.14 -23.59
CA ALA A 93 -15.02 7.16 -23.05
C ALA A 93 -15.07 7.67 -21.60
N HIS A 94 -13.92 7.76 -20.91
CA HIS A 94 -13.81 8.22 -19.53
C HIS A 94 -12.93 9.48 -19.44
N PRO A 95 -13.50 10.67 -19.67
CA PRO A 95 -12.76 11.94 -19.53
C PRO A 95 -12.12 12.08 -18.16
N GLY A 96 -10.87 12.54 -18.11
CA GLY A 96 -10.07 12.60 -16.87
C GLY A 96 -9.16 11.38 -16.67
N ILE A 97 -9.30 10.32 -17.48
CA ILE A 97 -8.27 9.26 -17.56
C ILE A 97 -7.14 9.73 -18.47
N GLU A 98 -5.96 9.89 -17.89
CA GLU A 98 -4.76 10.38 -18.58
C GLU A 98 -3.94 9.24 -19.21
N ALA A 99 -3.86 8.10 -18.53
CA ALA A 99 -3.11 6.95 -19.02
C ALA A 99 -3.61 5.62 -18.47
N ILE A 100 -3.35 4.57 -19.25
CA ILE A 100 -3.46 3.18 -18.82
C ILE A 100 -2.10 2.52 -19.06
N CYS A 101 -1.51 1.97 -18.00
CA CYS A 101 -0.22 1.28 -18.08
C CYS A 101 -0.42 -0.21 -17.84
N THR A 102 0.21 -1.03 -18.67
CA THR A 102 0.21 -2.49 -18.62
C THR A 102 1.64 -3.01 -18.46
N ALA A 103 1.82 -4.32 -18.39
CA ALA A 103 3.15 -4.92 -18.38
C ALA A 103 4.03 -4.52 -19.58
N ALA A 104 3.41 -4.14 -20.71
CA ALA A 104 4.13 -3.72 -21.92
C ALA A 104 4.77 -2.32 -21.78
N ASP A 105 4.26 -1.49 -20.86
CA ASP A 105 4.72 -0.12 -20.64
C ASP A 105 5.87 -0.05 -19.64
N VAL A 106 6.19 -1.16 -18.97
CA VAL A 106 7.32 -1.24 -18.02
C VAL A 106 8.63 -1.25 -18.79
N LYS A 107 9.36 -0.13 -18.73
CA LYS A 107 10.62 0.07 -19.48
C LYS A 107 11.80 -0.73 -18.92
N GLY A 108 11.76 -1.12 -17.65
CA GLY A 108 12.80 -1.90 -16.99
C GLY A 108 12.41 -3.37 -16.82
N SER A 109 12.97 -4.01 -15.80
CA SER A 109 12.54 -5.35 -15.40
C SER A 109 11.12 -5.29 -14.82
N ASN A 110 10.21 -6.08 -15.36
CA ASN A 110 8.86 -6.25 -14.81
C ASN A 110 8.82 -7.35 -13.74
N GLN A 111 9.94 -7.62 -13.10
CA GLN A 111 10.06 -8.66 -12.07
C GLN A 111 10.74 -8.09 -10.84
N PHE A 112 10.27 -8.48 -9.68
CA PHE A 112 10.89 -8.12 -8.41
C PHE A 112 10.85 -9.31 -7.44
N GLY A 113 11.70 -9.26 -6.44
CA GLY A 113 11.78 -10.23 -5.35
C GLY A 113 12.93 -9.88 -4.43
N VAL A 114 12.84 -10.29 -3.18
CA VAL A 114 13.85 -9.98 -2.16
C VAL A 114 15.17 -10.72 -2.46
N ILE A 115 15.09 -11.93 -3.01
CA ILE A 115 16.24 -12.75 -3.40
C ILE A 115 16.36 -12.67 -4.92
N PRO A 116 17.44 -12.08 -5.49
CA PRO A 116 17.54 -11.83 -6.94
C PRO A 116 17.34 -13.08 -7.80
N THR A 117 17.85 -14.25 -7.37
CA THR A 117 17.71 -15.53 -8.09
C THR A 117 16.25 -16.02 -8.16
N PHE A 118 15.39 -15.55 -7.27
CA PHE A 118 13.97 -15.90 -7.19
C PHE A 118 13.06 -14.67 -7.41
N ALA A 119 13.58 -13.63 -8.07
CA ALA A 119 12.80 -12.45 -8.43
C ALA A 119 11.89 -12.77 -9.63
N ASP A 120 10.77 -13.44 -9.37
CA ASP A 120 9.85 -13.95 -10.39
C ASP A 120 8.44 -13.29 -10.34
N GLN A 121 8.20 -12.43 -9.37
CA GLN A 121 6.92 -11.73 -9.26
C GLN A 121 6.88 -10.52 -10.19
N PRO A 122 5.95 -10.47 -11.16
CA PRO A 122 5.80 -9.29 -12.01
C PRO A 122 5.19 -8.12 -11.23
N ALA A 123 5.59 -6.91 -11.56
CA ALA A 123 4.92 -5.69 -11.10
C ALA A 123 3.50 -5.59 -11.68
N LEU A 124 3.36 -5.90 -12.96
CA LEU A 124 2.08 -6.07 -13.66
C LEU A 124 2.12 -7.40 -14.43
N ALA A 125 1.14 -8.26 -14.21
CA ALA A 125 1.03 -9.51 -14.93
C ALA A 125 0.84 -9.27 -16.45
N ARG A 126 1.39 -10.15 -17.31
CA ARG A 126 1.35 -9.97 -18.77
C ARG A 126 0.11 -10.56 -19.43
N ASP A 127 -0.19 -11.82 -19.14
CA ASP A 127 -1.20 -12.65 -19.81
C ASP A 127 -1.86 -13.66 -18.87
N SER A 128 -1.26 -13.89 -17.72
CA SER A 128 -1.73 -14.84 -16.71
C SER A 128 -1.48 -14.31 -15.31
N ILE A 129 -2.35 -14.69 -14.38
CA ILE A 129 -2.25 -14.35 -12.96
C ILE A 129 -2.12 -15.61 -12.13
N ARG A 130 -1.41 -15.50 -11.01
CA ARG A 130 -1.05 -16.61 -10.12
C ARG A 130 -1.76 -16.54 -8.77
N PHE A 131 -2.34 -15.39 -8.41
CA PHE A 131 -3.09 -15.22 -7.18
C PHE A 131 -4.18 -14.14 -7.32
N ARG A 132 -5.20 -14.25 -6.48
CA ARG A 132 -6.27 -13.26 -6.41
C ARG A 132 -5.73 -11.91 -5.93
N GLY A 133 -6.02 -10.86 -6.66
CA GLY A 133 -5.53 -9.50 -6.36
C GLY A 133 -4.24 -9.13 -7.08
N GLU A 134 -3.63 -10.02 -7.88
CA GLU A 134 -2.47 -9.68 -8.71
C GLU A 134 -2.84 -8.55 -9.69
N ALA A 135 -1.97 -7.55 -9.79
CA ALA A 135 -2.20 -6.39 -10.63
C ALA A 135 -1.89 -6.69 -12.09
N VAL A 136 -2.77 -6.27 -12.99
CA VAL A 136 -2.64 -6.49 -14.45
C VAL A 136 -2.48 -5.19 -15.22
N ALA A 137 -3.03 -4.09 -14.70
CA ALA A 137 -2.91 -2.76 -15.28
C ALA A 137 -3.00 -1.68 -14.19
N ILE A 138 -2.58 -0.47 -14.52
CA ILE A 138 -2.75 0.74 -13.72
C ILE A 138 -3.50 1.75 -14.56
N VAL A 139 -4.57 2.32 -14.00
CA VAL A 139 -5.30 3.45 -14.56
C VAL A 139 -4.85 4.71 -13.82
N VAL A 140 -4.54 5.75 -14.56
CA VAL A 140 -4.03 7.04 -14.06
C VAL A 140 -4.97 8.14 -14.51
N GLY A 141 -5.33 9.04 -13.63
CA GLY A 141 -6.21 10.16 -13.95
C GLY A 141 -6.23 11.23 -12.86
N ASP A 142 -7.01 12.27 -13.06
CA ASP A 142 -7.23 13.26 -12.02
C ASP A 142 -7.94 12.64 -10.80
N ALA A 143 -7.75 13.26 -9.63
CA ALA A 143 -8.23 12.70 -8.38
C ALA A 143 -9.75 12.53 -8.33
N ASP A 144 -10.51 13.47 -8.89
CA ASP A 144 -11.97 13.45 -8.87
C ASP A 144 -12.50 12.31 -9.76
N THR A 145 -12.00 12.20 -10.99
CA THR A 145 -12.31 11.10 -11.89
C THR A 145 -11.96 9.75 -11.25
N MET A 146 -10.75 9.63 -10.70
CA MET A 146 -10.29 8.37 -10.12
C MET A 146 -11.06 7.96 -8.87
N SER A 147 -11.66 8.89 -8.14
CA SER A 147 -12.52 8.60 -7.00
C SER A 147 -13.89 8.04 -7.40
N GLN A 148 -14.40 8.39 -8.57
CA GLN A 148 -15.76 8.11 -9.04
C GLN A 148 -15.83 7.05 -10.14
N VAL A 149 -14.75 6.84 -10.92
CA VAL A 149 -14.76 5.92 -12.05
C VAL A 149 -15.09 4.50 -11.61
N ASP A 150 -16.08 3.91 -12.28
CA ASP A 150 -16.38 2.49 -12.16
C ASP A 150 -15.39 1.70 -13.03
N LEU A 151 -14.60 0.84 -12.42
CA LEU A 151 -13.66 -0.03 -13.11
C LEU A 151 -14.24 -1.41 -13.44
N SER A 152 -15.51 -1.65 -13.17
CA SER A 152 -16.16 -2.94 -13.46
C SER A 152 -16.32 -3.19 -14.97
N ASP A 153 -16.40 -2.12 -15.76
CA ASP A 153 -16.47 -2.16 -17.22
C ASP A 153 -15.09 -2.08 -17.92
N PHE A 154 -14.00 -2.14 -17.15
CA PHE A 154 -12.66 -2.12 -17.71
C PHE A 154 -12.48 -3.24 -18.73
N PRO A 155 -11.96 -2.96 -19.93
CA PRO A 155 -11.97 -3.91 -21.05
C PRO A 155 -10.92 -5.00 -20.88
N ILE A 156 -11.24 -5.97 -20.04
CA ILE A 156 -10.45 -7.17 -19.79
C ILE A 156 -11.33 -8.41 -19.82
N THR A 157 -10.87 -9.41 -20.52
CA THR A 157 -11.53 -10.72 -20.59
C THR A 157 -10.71 -11.72 -19.80
N TRP A 158 -11.35 -12.36 -18.82
CA TRP A 158 -10.74 -13.37 -17.98
C TRP A 158 -11.10 -14.77 -18.45
N ARG A 159 -10.13 -15.66 -18.39
CA ARG A 159 -10.30 -17.10 -18.60
C ARG A 159 -9.78 -17.82 -17.36
N PRO A 160 -10.66 -18.08 -16.36
CA PRO A 160 -10.30 -18.73 -15.11
C PRO A 160 -9.79 -20.14 -15.31
N GLU A 161 -8.85 -20.55 -14.47
CA GLU A 161 -8.31 -21.91 -14.37
C GLU A 161 -8.44 -22.42 -12.93
N SER A 162 -8.42 -23.74 -12.78
CA SER A 162 -8.41 -24.36 -11.46
C SER A 162 -7.08 -24.06 -10.76
N PRO A 163 -7.10 -23.45 -9.55
CA PRO A 163 -5.87 -23.23 -8.81
C PRO A 163 -5.34 -24.54 -8.22
N SER A 164 -4.01 -24.67 -8.17
CA SER A 164 -3.34 -25.76 -7.45
C SER A 164 -3.36 -25.43 -5.95
N ALA A 165 -4.37 -25.95 -5.23
CA ALA A 165 -4.65 -25.57 -3.84
C ALA A 165 -4.03 -26.50 -2.79
N ASN A 166 -3.42 -27.62 -3.20
CA ASN A 166 -2.79 -28.55 -2.27
C ASN A 166 -1.57 -29.24 -2.90
N MET A 167 -0.73 -29.86 -2.05
CA MET A 167 0.50 -30.52 -2.47
C MET A 167 0.28 -31.68 -3.46
N ALA A 168 -0.81 -32.42 -3.33
CA ALA A 168 -1.08 -33.56 -4.20
C ALA A 168 -1.38 -33.13 -5.64
N THR A 169 -2.03 -31.98 -5.84
CA THR A 169 -2.30 -31.41 -7.16
C THR A 169 -1.10 -30.64 -7.74
N ALA A 170 -0.26 -30.05 -6.88
CA ALA A 170 0.91 -29.27 -7.30
C ALA A 170 2.05 -30.14 -7.90
N THR A 171 2.04 -31.44 -7.69
CA THR A 171 3.06 -32.36 -8.22
C THR A 171 2.71 -32.94 -9.60
N THR A 172 1.54 -32.63 -10.13
CA THR A 172 1.01 -33.16 -11.41
C THR A 172 0.88 -32.12 -12.52
N ASP A 173 1.19 -30.85 -12.23
CA ASP A 173 1.18 -29.72 -13.16
C ASP A 173 2.56 -29.37 -13.73
#